data_e0cbff6df721373323641a4a22fe5dd6
#
_entry.id   e0cbff6df721373323641a4a22fe5dd6
#
_cell.length_a   1.000
_cell.length_b   1.000
_cell.length_c   1.000
_cell.angle_alpha   90.00
_cell.angle_beta   90.00
_cell.angle_gamma   90.00
#
_symmetry.space_group_name_H-M   'P 1'
#
loop_
_entity.id
_entity.type
_entity.pdbx_description
1 polymer ?
#
loop_
_entity_poly.entity_id
_entity_poly.type
_entity_poly.pdbx_seq_one_letter_code
_entity_poly.pdbx_strand_id
1 'polypeptide(L)'
;MQPEEATIQPHWLTRNEISPLQFGLSFLILVGIPFSLWSLYADHAYLSGLIEKDRESYITYIQNVSWSLSLLVIFPLFLGLSLHFYNTYPRVFQYLYNTTAIAPDKAIFLNLCKKIDRSVNHKMIPFAAFLASLLLTVFLFNEYLSNCDVISWMTNGDIFDRTCESSLDHKGLSSRGVTAFIILVILATWVLIFAIRSMLFIRGLFDLFNSSETNIRLDPFHPDGVSGLAKLSSLATLQAMLLFLLGIYVSLSVIDRLYLQKVSLFSDIGNPILIVGYIVIAPLMFFFILGTAHNKMREAKESVISIICDKIKDTLEKIRLESDITVNRQNFDYLKILEEQKSWLDKSVLVWPFDIKSIQGFFSAILTPLIAPLIAGTVQLVKYIQQL
;
A
#
# COMPACT_ATOMS: atom_id res chain seq x y z
N MET A 1 36.59 -5.78 19.75
CA MET A 1 36.03 -5.78 18.39
C MET A 1 34.71 -5.04 18.45
N GLN A 2 34.67 -3.80 17.95
CA GLN A 2 33.40 -3.11 17.72
C GLN A 2 32.65 -3.93 16.68
N PRO A 3 31.36 -4.24 16.88
CA PRO A 3 30.60 -4.92 15.87
C PRO A 3 30.59 -3.98 14.65
N GLU A 4 31.14 -4.45 13.50
CA GLU A 4 30.85 -3.81 12.23
C GLU A 4 29.36 -3.65 12.15
N GLU A 5 28.88 -2.41 12.29
CA GLU A 5 27.49 -2.06 12.11
C GLU A 5 27.07 -2.60 10.75
N ALA A 6 26.21 -3.60 10.76
CA ALA A 6 25.63 -4.15 9.55
C ALA A 6 24.68 -3.10 8.97
N THR A 7 25.28 -2.08 8.36
CA THR A 7 24.54 -1.04 7.65
C THR A 7 23.97 -1.66 6.39
N ILE A 8 22.69 -2.03 6.44
CA ILE A 8 21.94 -2.32 5.23
C ILE A 8 21.93 -1.03 4.43
N GLN A 9 22.58 -1.06 3.25
CA GLN A 9 22.77 0.15 2.45
C GLN A 9 21.41 0.70 2.02
N PRO A 10 21.10 1.98 2.27
CA PRO A 10 19.85 2.58 1.84
C PRO A 10 19.75 2.58 0.31
N HIS A 11 18.53 2.67 -0.20
CA HIS A 11 18.23 2.81 -1.62
C HIS A 11 19.08 3.94 -2.24
N TRP A 12 19.46 3.83 -3.52
CA TRP A 12 20.32 4.79 -4.22
C TRP A 12 19.84 6.25 -4.13
N LEU A 13 18.51 6.48 -4.08
CA LEU A 13 17.91 7.80 -3.88
C LEU A 13 18.18 8.37 -2.48
N THR A 14 18.38 7.51 -1.47
CA THR A 14 18.63 7.96 -0.09
C THR A 14 20.10 8.30 0.13
N ARG A 15 21.00 7.79 -0.72
CA ARG A 15 22.41 8.18 -0.70
C ARG A 15 22.63 9.66 -1.04
N ASN A 16 21.69 10.28 -1.78
CA ASN A 16 21.77 11.68 -2.17
C ASN A 16 21.08 12.61 -1.16
N GLU A 17 20.75 12.14 0.05
CA GLU A 17 20.13 12.92 1.13
C GLU A 17 18.82 13.66 0.74
N ILE A 18 18.18 13.24 -0.36
CA ILE A 18 16.92 13.83 -0.79
C ILE A 18 15.84 13.47 0.24
N SER A 19 15.27 14.48 0.86
CA SER A 19 14.17 14.23 1.78
C SER A 19 12.91 13.78 1.03
N PRO A 20 12.06 12.92 1.63
CA PRO A 20 10.80 12.50 1.03
C PRO A 20 9.90 13.66 0.60
N LEU A 21 9.85 14.71 1.42
CA LEU A 21 9.09 15.92 1.13
C LEU A 21 9.66 16.65 -0.09
N GLN A 22 10.98 16.84 -0.17
CA GLN A 22 11.64 17.49 -1.32
C GLN A 22 11.38 16.71 -2.60
N PHE A 23 11.39 15.38 -2.57
CA PHE A 23 11.13 14.55 -3.74
C PHE A 23 9.71 14.75 -4.28
N GLY A 24 8.70 14.69 -3.40
CA GLY A 24 7.31 14.97 -3.79
C GLY A 24 7.10 16.40 -4.30
N LEU A 25 7.67 17.39 -3.61
CA LEU A 25 7.61 18.80 -4.03
C LEU A 25 8.34 19.05 -5.34
N SER A 26 9.45 18.40 -5.60
CA SER A 26 10.17 18.51 -6.88
C SER A 26 9.29 18.04 -8.05
N PHE A 27 8.58 16.92 -7.88
CA PHE A 27 7.61 16.48 -8.90
C PHE A 27 6.48 17.49 -9.09
N LEU A 28 5.91 18.03 -8.01
CA LEU A 28 4.86 19.04 -8.08
C LEU A 28 5.32 20.28 -8.84
N ILE A 29 6.50 20.81 -8.52
CA ILE A 29 7.03 22.05 -9.11
C ILE A 29 7.49 21.83 -10.56
N LEU A 30 8.14 20.71 -10.87
CA LEU A 30 8.73 20.48 -12.18
C LEU A 30 7.76 19.87 -13.21
N VAL A 31 6.75 19.15 -12.75
CA VAL A 31 5.81 18.43 -13.62
C VAL A 31 4.37 18.87 -13.37
N GLY A 32 3.89 18.76 -12.14
CA GLY A 32 2.47 18.96 -11.81
C GLY A 32 1.99 20.38 -12.14
N ILE A 33 2.62 21.40 -11.60
CA ILE A 33 2.24 22.81 -11.83
C ILE A 33 2.45 23.22 -13.28
N PRO A 34 3.62 23.01 -13.94
CA PRO A 34 3.81 23.42 -15.32
C PRO A 34 2.84 22.76 -16.28
N PHE A 35 2.59 21.46 -16.13
CA PHE A 35 1.63 20.76 -16.99
C PHE A 35 0.20 21.27 -16.77
N SER A 36 -0.20 21.55 -15.52
CA SER A 36 -1.52 22.08 -15.22
C SER A 36 -1.72 23.49 -15.78
N LEU A 37 -0.75 24.37 -15.61
CA LEU A 37 -0.80 25.74 -16.19
C LEU A 37 -0.85 25.71 -17.71
N TRP A 38 -0.02 24.87 -18.34
CA TRP A 38 -0.06 24.70 -19.79
C TRP A 38 -1.42 24.18 -20.27
N SER A 39 -1.99 23.20 -19.57
CA SER A 39 -3.30 22.62 -19.91
C SER A 39 -4.42 23.64 -19.78
N LEU A 40 -4.40 24.45 -18.71
CA LEU A 40 -5.37 25.54 -18.52
C LEU A 40 -5.26 26.61 -19.60
N TYR A 41 -4.04 27.05 -19.94
CA TYR A 41 -3.82 27.99 -21.00
C TYR A 41 -4.33 27.46 -22.36
N ALA A 42 -4.00 26.22 -22.68
CA ALA A 42 -4.44 25.59 -23.92
C ALA A 42 -5.96 25.38 -23.98
N ASP A 43 -6.62 25.04 -22.88
CA ASP A 43 -8.07 24.95 -22.80
C ASP A 43 -8.72 26.32 -23.02
N HIS A 44 -8.19 27.39 -22.41
CA HIS A 44 -8.68 28.75 -22.62
C HIS A 44 -8.54 29.18 -24.07
N ALA A 45 -7.38 28.96 -24.67
CA ALA A 45 -7.11 29.28 -26.05
C ALA A 45 -8.06 28.54 -27.03
N TYR A 46 -8.26 27.24 -26.77
CA TYR A 46 -9.15 26.41 -27.58
C TYR A 46 -10.62 26.83 -27.45
N LEU A 47 -11.11 27.03 -26.23
CA LEU A 47 -12.49 27.43 -25.94
C LEU A 47 -12.81 28.83 -26.52
N SER A 48 -11.82 29.73 -26.59
CA SER A 48 -12.03 31.06 -27.19
C SER A 48 -12.30 31.02 -28.69
N GLY A 49 -11.84 29.98 -29.38
CA GLY A 49 -12.07 29.75 -30.81
C GLY A 49 -13.32 28.94 -31.16
N LEU A 50 -13.99 28.32 -30.19
CA LEU A 50 -15.15 27.48 -30.43
C LEU A 50 -16.46 28.26 -30.46
N ILE A 51 -17.40 27.79 -31.28
CA ILE A 51 -18.81 28.24 -31.29
C ILE A 51 -19.47 27.75 -29.99
N GLU A 52 -20.44 28.49 -29.47
CA GLU A 52 -21.08 28.27 -28.15
C GLU A 52 -21.64 26.86 -27.97
N LYS A 53 -22.21 26.27 -29.03
CA LYS A 53 -22.75 24.89 -29.00
C LYS A 53 -21.70 23.82 -28.81
N ASP A 54 -20.48 24.02 -29.26
CA ASP A 54 -19.40 23.04 -29.20
C ASP A 54 -18.64 23.16 -27.88
N ARG A 55 -18.75 24.31 -27.17
CA ARG A 55 -18.14 24.50 -25.85
C ARG A 55 -18.75 23.61 -24.79
N GLU A 56 -20.06 23.32 -24.86
CA GLU A 56 -20.74 22.46 -23.85
C GLU A 56 -20.30 21.01 -23.91
N SER A 57 -19.82 20.55 -25.07
CA SER A 57 -19.35 19.16 -25.23
C SER A 57 -17.87 18.94 -24.88
N TYR A 58 -17.09 20.04 -24.76
CA TYR A 58 -15.68 19.97 -24.48
C TYR A 58 -15.38 19.79 -22.99
N ILE A 59 -14.72 18.69 -22.61
CA ILE A 59 -14.26 18.43 -21.25
C ILE A 59 -12.87 19.05 -21.08
N THR A 60 -12.76 20.05 -20.21
CA THR A 60 -11.49 20.73 -19.90
C THR A 60 -10.63 19.91 -18.97
N TYR A 61 -9.33 20.23 -18.90
CA TYR A 61 -8.40 19.59 -17.96
C TYR A 61 -8.86 19.70 -16.48
N ILE A 62 -9.41 20.85 -16.10
CA ILE A 62 -9.89 21.06 -14.71
C ILE A 62 -11.14 20.24 -14.39
N GLN A 63 -12.04 20.06 -15.35
CA GLN A 63 -13.22 19.22 -15.17
C GLN A 63 -12.84 17.76 -14.99
N ASN A 64 -11.72 17.34 -15.57
CA ASN A 64 -11.17 16.02 -15.31
C ASN A 64 -10.43 15.98 -13.97
N VAL A 65 -11.21 15.80 -12.91
CA VAL A 65 -10.73 15.87 -11.52
C VAL A 65 -9.70 14.78 -11.23
N SER A 66 -9.84 13.58 -11.83
CA SER A 66 -8.88 12.50 -11.63
C SER A 66 -7.48 12.89 -12.09
N TRP A 67 -7.34 13.58 -13.21
CA TRP A 67 -6.06 14.03 -13.71
C TRP A 67 -5.50 15.24 -12.96
N SER A 68 -6.32 16.29 -12.80
CA SER A 68 -5.86 17.53 -12.17
C SER A 68 -5.46 17.31 -10.71
N LEU A 69 -6.30 16.63 -9.93
CA LEU A 69 -6.01 16.35 -8.53
C LEU A 69 -4.87 15.32 -8.36
N SER A 70 -4.80 14.36 -9.28
CA SER A 70 -3.72 13.36 -9.22
C SER A 70 -2.35 13.98 -9.45
N LEU A 71 -2.20 14.85 -10.43
CA LEU A 71 -0.90 15.50 -10.72
C LEU A 71 -0.51 16.51 -9.66
N LEU A 72 -1.48 17.24 -9.09
CA LEU A 72 -1.19 18.30 -8.13
C LEU A 72 -1.08 17.80 -6.68
N VAL A 73 -1.74 16.69 -6.32
CA VAL A 73 -1.82 16.25 -4.93
C VAL A 73 -1.42 14.78 -4.76
N ILE A 74 -2.12 13.86 -5.45
CA ILE A 74 -2.00 12.43 -5.15
C ILE A 74 -0.61 11.92 -5.48
N PHE A 75 -0.10 12.17 -6.68
CA PHE A 75 1.20 11.66 -7.11
C PHE A 75 2.39 12.31 -6.39
N PRO A 76 2.43 13.64 -6.14
CA PRO A 76 3.46 14.23 -5.31
C PRO A 76 3.53 13.60 -3.91
N LEU A 77 2.37 13.38 -3.26
CA LEU A 77 2.30 12.71 -1.97
C LEU A 77 2.72 11.25 -2.06
N PHE A 78 2.25 10.52 -3.08
CA PHE A 78 2.62 9.13 -3.30
C PHE A 78 4.13 8.96 -3.50
N LEU A 79 4.75 9.80 -4.32
CA LEU A 79 6.19 9.80 -4.56
C LEU A 79 6.99 10.09 -3.28
N GLY A 80 6.59 11.11 -2.53
CA GLY A 80 7.21 11.44 -1.25
C GLY A 80 7.09 10.32 -0.23
N LEU A 81 5.88 9.77 -0.02
CA LEU A 81 5.65 8.67 0.91
C LEU A 81 6.32 7.37 0.49
N SER A 82 6.37 7.06 -0.82
CA SER A 82 7.08 5.88 -1.32
C SER A 82 8.58 5.96 -1.07
N LEU A 83 9.19 7.14 -1.22
CA LEU A 83 10.58 7.36 -0.85
C LEU A 83 10.78 7.22 0.66
N HIS A 84 9.83 7.73 1.47
CA HIS A 84 9.86 7.53 2.92
C HIS A 84 9.78 6.04 3.31
N PHE A 85 8.96 5.26 2.60
CA PHE A 85 8.91 3.80 2.78
C PHE A 85 10.28 3.16 2.50
N TYR A 86 10.94 3.53 1.40
CA TYR A 86 12.27 3.02 1.06
C TYR A 86 13.35 3.43 2.06
N ASN A 87 13.22 4.57 2.71
CA ASN A 87 14.13 5.01 3.76
C ASN A 87 13.87 4.31 5.10
N THR A 88 12.66 3.82 5.31
CA THR A 88 12.22 3.26 6.60
C THR A 88 12.43 1.76 6.67
N TYR A 89 12.22 0.99 5.58
CA TYR A 89 12.31 -0.46 5.64
C TYR A 89 13.69 -1.00 6.11
N PRO A 90 14.85 -0.42 5.77
CA PRO A 90 16.12 -0.91 6.29
C PRO A 90 16.25 -0.69 7.80
N ARG A 91 15.62 0.39 8.32
CA ARG A 91 15.60 0.69 9.76
C ARG A 91 14.77 -0.31 10.54
N VAL A 92 13.81 -0.97 9.91
CA VAL A 92 13.06 -2.08 10.54
C VAL A 92 13.99 -3.24 10.84
N PHE A 93 14.85 -3.64 9.90
CA PHE A 93 15.81 -4.72 10.13
C PHE A 93 16.83 -4.35 11.21
N GLN A 94 17.34 -3.12 11.20
CA GLN A 94 18.25 -2.63 12.23
C GLN A 94 17.57 -2.61 13.61
N TYR A 95 16.33 -2.18 13.67
CA TYR A 95 15.54 -2.18 14.90
C TYR A 95 15.30 -3.61 15.40
N LEU A 96 14.89 -4.52 14.53
CA LEU A 96 14.73 -5.93 14.85
C LEU A 96 16.04 -6.56 15.36
N TYR A 97 17.18 -6.22 14.76
CA TYR A 97 18.50 -6.67 15.21
C TYR A 97 18.86 -6.18 16.61
N ASN A 98 18.52 -4.93 16.93
CA ASN A 98 18.91 -4.31 18.20
C ASN A 98 17.95 -4.65 19.36
N THR A 99 16.66 -4.81 19.08
CA THR A 99 15.62 -4.95 20.10
C THR A 99 15.19 -6.37 20.32
N THR A 100 15.41 -7.24 19.36
CA THR A 100 14.93 -8.59 19.53
C THR A 100 15.86 -9.42 20.37
N ALA A 101 15.26 -10.16 21.25
CA ALA A 101 15.67 -11.46 21.64
C ALA A 101 15.86 -12.38 20.41
N ILE A 102 16.64 -11.95 19.41
CA ILE A 102 17.07 -12.84 18.33
C ILE A 102 18.02 -13.83 18.96
N ALA A 103 17.60 -15.07 18.96
CA ALA A 103 18.44 -16.16 19.42
C ALA A 103 19.71 -16.27 18.55
N PRO A 104 20.70 -16.97 19.00
CA PRO A 104 22.12 -16.71 19.02
C PRO A 104 22.82 -16.51 17.68
N ASP A 105 22.20 -16.69 16.52
CA ASP A 105 22.95 -16.56 15.26
C ASP A 105 22.66 -15.26 14.51
N LYS A 106 23.24 -14.17 15.04
CA LYS A 106 23.21 -12.85 14.41
C LYS A 106 23.74 -12.87 12.97
N ALA A 107 24.66 -13.77 12.64
CA ALA A 107 25.24 -13.89 11.31
C ALA A 107 24.20 -14.40 10.29
N ILE A 108 23.41 -15.40 10.65
CA ILE A 108 22.33 -15.92 9.79
C ILE A 108 21.26 -14.85 9.57
N PHE A 109 20.84 -14.15 10.62
CA PHE A 109 19.90 -13.04 10.50
C PHE A 109 20.38 -11.96 9.52
N LEU A 110 21.63 -11.52 9.67
CA LEU A 110 22.23 -10.51 8.79
C LEU A 110 22.34 -10.99 7.34
N ASN A 111 22.67 -12.26 7.12
CA ASN A 111 22.71 -12.84 5.78
C ASN A 111 21.34 -12.86 5.12
N LEU A 112 20.29 -13.20 5.87
CA LEU A 112 18.92 -13.14 5.37
C LEU A 112 18.49 -11.70 5.06
N CYS A 113 18.77 -10.74 5.95
CA CYS A 113 18.51 -9.32 5.70
C CYS A 113 19.22 -8.82 4.43
N LYS A 114 20.50 -9.19 4.22
CA LYS A 114 21.24 -8.85 2.99
C LYS A 114 20.62 -9.50 1.76
N LYS A 115 20.13 -10.75 1.86
CA LYS A 115 19.44 -11.43 0.76
C LYS A 115 18.13 -10.71 0.41
N ILE A 116 17.35 -10.31 1.40
CA ILE A 116 16.11 -9.53 1.21
C ILE A 116 16.44 -8.21 0.54
N ASP A 117 17.39 -7.45 1.08
CA ASP A 117 17.80 -6.16 0.52
C ASP A 117 18.26 -6.29 -0.94
N ARG A 118 19.06 -7.31 -1.26
CA ARG A 118 19.49 -7.60 -2.64
C ARG A 118 18.32 -7.92 -3.55
N SER A 119 17.31 -8.66 -3.07
CA SER A 119 16.11 -8.98 -3.84
C SER A 119 15.25 -7.75 -4.09
N VAL A 120 15.02 -6.94 -3.06
CA VAL A 120 14.22 -5.70 -3.13
C VAL A 120 14.88 -4.64 -4.03
N ASN A 121 16.22 -4.55 -4.01
CA ASN A 121 16.99 -3.59 -4.78
C ASN A 121 17.57 -4.16 -6.08
N HIS A 122 16.99 -5.25 -6.59
CA HIS A 122 17.47 -5.87 -7.82
C HIS A 122 17.35 -4.92 -9.02
N LYS A 123 18.43 -4.77 -9.79
CA LYS A 123 18.54 -3.79 -10.89
C LYS A 123 17.54 -4.00 -12.02
N MET A 124 17.03 -5.22 -12.20
CA MET A 124 16.03 -5.53 -13.23
C MET A 124 14.63 -5.08 -12.89
N ILE A 125 14.31 -4.78 -11.62
CA ILE A 125 12.97 -4.36 -11.22
C ILE A 125 12.52 -3.07 -11.92
N PRO A 126 13.30 -1.98 -11.94
CA PRO A 126 12.92 -0.77 -12.66
C PRO A 126 12.71 -1.01 -14.17
N PHE A 127 13.55 -1.83 -14.80
CA PHE A 127 13.42 -2.16 -16.21
C PHE A 127 12.14 -2.95 -16.50
N ALA A 128 11.90 -4.02 -15.73
CA ALA A 128 10.68 -4.82 -15.89
C ALA A 128 9.40 -4.02 -15.61
N ALA A 129 9.44 -3.16 -14.57
CA ALA A 129 8.33 -2.27 -14.26
C ALA A 129 8.08 -1.24 -15.38
N PHE A 130 9.13 -0.66 -15.96
CA PHE A 130 9.02 0.26 -17.10
C PHE A 130 8.39 -0.44 -18.31
N LEU A 131 8.88 -1.61 -18.68
CA LEU A 131 8.33 -2.35 -19.81
C LEU A 131 6.86 -2.74 -19.58
N ALA A 132 6.52 -3.22 -18.39
CA ALA A 132 5.16 -3.58 -18.04
C ALA A 132 4.23 -2.35 -18.02
N SER A 133 4.69 -1.21 -17.47
CA SER A 133 3.90 0.02 -17.46
C SER A 133 3.68 0.58 -18.86
N LEU A 134 4.70 0.51 -19.71
CA LEU A 134 4.59 0.95 -21.11
C LEU A 134 3.55 0.10 -21.86
N LEU A 135 3.64 -1.23 -21.76
CA LEU A 135 2.69 -2.13 -22.40
C LEU A 135 1.26 -1.92 -21.88
N LEU A 136 1.10 -1.80 -20.56
CA LEU A 136 -0.21 -1.53 -19.95
C LEU A 136 -0.77 -0.18 -20.40
N THR A 137 0.05 0.86 -20.40
CA THR A 137 -0.40 2.21 -20.78
C THR A 137 -0.75 2.26 -22.26
N VAL A 138 0.05 1.64 -23.15
CA VAL A 138 -0.26 1.52 -24.58
C VAL A 138 -1.58 0.76 -24.78
N PHE A 139 -1.78 -0.36 -24.07
CA PHE A 139 -3.03 -1.11 -24.15
C PHE A 139 -4.24 -0.27 -23.73
N LEU A 140 -4.17 0.39 -22.57
CA LEU A 140 -5.23 1.26 -22.07
C LEU A 140 -5.51 2.43 -23.00
N PHE A 141 -4.48 3.11 -23.51
CA PHE A 141 -4.66 4.22 -24.45
C PHE A 141 -5.24 3.75 -25.79
N ASN A 142 -4.83 2.61 -26.31
CA ASN A 142 -5.42 2.04 -27.52
C ASN A 142 -6.90 1.72 -27.32
N GLU A 143 -7.28 1.18 -26.18
CA GLU A 143 -8.67 0.90 -25.83
C GLU A 143 -9.48 2.21 -25.71
N TYR A 144 -8.92 3.24 -25.06
CA TYR A 144 -9.54 4.57 -25.02
C TYR A 144 -9.73 5.20 -26.40
N LEU A 145 -8.74 5.10 -27.26
CA LEU A 145 -8.82 5.64 -28.63
C LEU A 145 -9.84 4.88 -29.49
N SER A 146 -9.93 3.55 -29.34
CA SER A 146 -10.86 2.72 -30.12
C SER A 146 -12.31 2.89 -29.70
N ASN A 147 -12.57 3.11 -28.41
CA ASN A 147 -13.92 3.23 -27.87
C ASN A 147 -14.50 4.66 -27.93
N CYS A 148 -13.81 5.60 -28.56
CA CYS A 148 -14.20 7.03 -28.63
C CYS A 148 -14.41 7.71 -27.25
N ASP A 149 -13.90 7.11 -26.20
CA ASP A 149 -14.01 7.58 -24.82
C ASP A 149 -12.90 8.59 -24.47
N VAL A 150 -12.26 9.17 -25.48
CA VAL A 150 -11.09 10.02 -25.27
C VAL A 150 -11.51 11.37 -24.71
N ILE A 151 -10.85 11.76 -23.65
CA ILE A 151 -11.04 13.03 -22.98
C ILE A 151 -10.61 14.15 -23.94
N SER A 152 -11.50 15.09 -24.22
CA SER A 152 -11.35 16.13 -25.28
C SER A 152 -10.03 16.90 -25.21
N TRP A 153 -9.51 17.19 -24.01
CA TRP A 153 -8.25 17.93 -23.88
C TRP A 153 -6.99 17.14 -24.28
N MET A 154 -7.10 15.79 -24.40
CA MET A 154 -5.98 14.93 -24.82
C MET A 154 -5.89 14.75 -26.33
N THR A 155 -6.92 15.10 -27.07
CA THR A 155 -6.98 14.96 -28.53
C THR A 155 -6.82 16.31 -29.25
N ASN A 156 -6.50 16.26 -30.53
CA ASN A 156 -6.39 17.47 -31.36
C ASN A 156 -7.77 18.03 -31.74
N GLY A 157 -8.66 18.19 -30.79
CA GLY A 157 -9.75 19.12 -30.84
C GLY A 157 -10.79 19.05 -31.96
N ASP A 158 -10.68 18.17 -32.91
CA ASP A 158 -11.75 17.99 -33.86
C ASP A 158 -12.91 17.27 -33.18
N ILE A 159 -13.80 18.12 -32.76
CA ILE A 159 -15.18 17.98 -32.36
C ILE A 159 -15.60 16.52 -32.14
N PHE A 160 -16.00 16.28 -30.95
CA PHE A 160 -16.84 15.18 -30.50
C PHE A 160 -18.04 14.98 -31.45
N ASP A 161 -17.81 14.43 -32.62
CA ASP A 161 -18.90 13.85 -33.38
C ASP A 161 -19.26 12.55 -32.68
N ARG A 162 -20.38 12.56 -31.96
CA ARG A 162 -20.92 11.42 -31.21
C ARG A 162 -21.22 10.22 -32.08
N THR A 163 -21.10 10.36 -33.37
CA THR A 163 -21.16 9.26 -34.32
C THR A 163 -19.75 8.79 -34.59
N CYS A 164 -19.30 7.80 -33.86
CA CYS A 164 -18.06 7.06 -34.15
C CYS A 164 -18.12 6.29 -35.49
N GLU A 165 -18.92 6.75 -36.41
CA GLU A 165 -18.94 6.27 -37.78
C GLU A 165 -17.84 6.97 -38.57
N SER A 166 -16.81 6.18 -38.86
CA SER A 166 -15.82 6.44 -39.88
C SER A 166 -14.85 7.63 -39.66
N SER A 167 -13.75 7.39 -39.08
CA SER A 167 -12.44 7.63 -39.64
C SER A 167 -11.36 7.49 -38.57
N LEU A 168 -10.75 6.36 -38.55
CA LEU A 168 -9.48 6.08 -37.86
C LEU A 168 -8.35 7.00 -38.31
N ASP A 169 -8.58 7.79 -39.37
CA ASP A 169 -7.52 8.52 -40.05
C ASP A 169 -7.13 9.87 -39.43
N HIS A 170 -7.88 10.40 -38.44
CA HIS A 170 -7.58 11.76 -37.92
C HIS A 170 -7.56 11.92 -36.39
N LYS A 171 -7.59 10.84 -35.62
CA LYS A 171 -7.54 10.94 -34.16
C LYS A 171 -6.11 10.82 -33.62
N GLY A 172 -5.30 11.82 -33.86
CA GLY A 172 -3.99 11.98 -33.26
C GLY A 172 -4.11 12.51 -31.81
N LEU A 173 -3.25 12.02 -30.91
CA LEU A 173 -3.07 12.65 -29.61
C LEU A 173 -2.56 14.08 -29.79
N SER A 174 -3.12 15.02 -29.04
CA SER A 174 -2.55 16.37 -28.93
C SER A 174 -1.17 16.32 -28.27
N SER A 175 -0.39 17.37 -28.40
CA SER A 175 0.89 17.50 -27.69
C SER A 175 0.70 17.32 -26.16
N ARG A 176 -0.44 17.76 -25.61
CA ARG A 176 -0.84 17.54 -24.22
C ARG A 176 -1.14 16.06 -23.94
N GLY A 177 -1.86 15.41 -24.86
CA GLY A 177 -2.15 13.97 -24.75
C GLY A 177 -0.89 13.12 -24.76
N VAL A 178 0.06 13.43 -25.65
CA VAL A 178 1.37 12.75 -25.67
C VAL A 178 2.15 12.99 -24.37
N THR A 179 2.15 14.22 -23.86
CA THR A 179 2.83 14.53 -22.59
C THR A 179 2.16 13.82 -21.42
N ALA A 180 0.82 13.81 -21.38
CA ALA A 180 0.06 13.07 -20.36
C ALA A 180 0.37 11.57 -20.41
N PHE A 181 0.45 10.98 -21.60
CA PHE A 181 0.87 9.59 -21.79
C PHE A 181 2.25 9.31 -21.20
N ILE A 182 3.24 10.16 -21.51
CA ILE A 182 4.60 10.03 -20.96
C ILE A 182 4.59 10.12 -19.43
N ILE A 183 3.89 11.10 -18.86
CA ILE A 183 3.74 11.26 -17.41
C ILE A 183 3.11 10.01 -16.81
N LEU A 184 2.06 9.46 -17.42
CA LEU A 184 1.38 8.27 -16.94
C LEU A 184 2.31 7.04 -16.95
N VAL A 185 3.11 6.84 -18.01
CA VAL A 185 4.11 5.76 -18.07
C VAL A 185 5.11 5.88 -16.94
N ILE A 186 5.63 7.09 -16.67
CA ILE A 186 6.58 7.32 -15.58
C ILE A 186 5.95 7.01 -14.22
N LEU A 187 4.73 7.49 -13.98
CA LEU A 187 4.02 7.29 -12.72
C LEU A 187 3.62 5.82 -12.52
N ALA A 188 3.10 5.17 -13.56
CA ALA A 188 2.77 3.74 -13.53
C ALA A 188 4.02 2.89 -13.26
N THR A 189 5.16 3.25 -13.87
CA THR A 189 6.46 2.60 -13.61
C THR A 189 6.80 2.71 -12.12
N TRP A 190 6.66 3.89 -11.52
CA TRP A 190 6.97 4.10 -10.11
C TRP A 190 6.05 3.30 -9.19
N VAL A 191 4.73 3.28 -9.49
CA VAL A 191 3.75 2.48 -8.76
C VAL A 191 4.09 0.98 -8.84
N LEU A 192 4.44 0.48 -10.02
CA LEU A 192 4.84 -0.92 -10.20
C LEU A 192 6.15 -1.25 -9.48
N ILE A 193 7.15 -0.36 -9.51
CA ILE A 193 8.39 -0.54 -8.73
C ILE A 193 8.05 -0.64 -7.24
N PHE A 194 7.19 0.26 -6.73
CA PHE A 194 6.74 0.23 -5.35
C PHE A 194 6.03 -1.09 -5.02
N ALA A 195 5.08 -1.52 -5.84
CA ALA A 195 4.32 -2.75 -5.63
C ALA A 195 5.23 -4.00 -5.61
N ILE A 196 6.11 -4.15 -6.60
CA ILE A 196 7.03 -5.28 -6.69
C ILE A 196 7.98 -5.31 -5.49
N ARG A 197 8.59 -4.18 -5.15
CA ARG A 197 9.51 -4.10 -4.00
C ARG A 197 8.81 -4.36 -2.67
N SER A 198 7.61 -3.85 -2.50
CA SER A 198 6.81 -4.12 -1.29
C SER A 198 6.48 -5.61 -1.18
N MET A 199 6.08 -6.27 -2.26
CA MET A 199 5.84 -7.72 -2.26
C MET A 199 7.10 -8.53 -1.94
N LEU A 200 8.24 -8.17 -2.52
CA LEU A 200 9.51 -8.85 -2.22
C LEU A 200 9.95 -8.63 -0.78
N PHE A 201 9.73 -7.44 -0.24
CA PHE A 201 9.98 -7.14 1.17
C PHE A 201 9.07 -7.98 2.09
N ILE A 202 7.78 -8.05 1.80
CA ILE A 202 6.80 -8.85 2.56
C ILE A 202 7.20 -10.34 2.54
N ARG A 203 7.51 -10.87 1.36
CA ARG A 203 7.99 -12.24 1.22
C ARG A 203 9.27 -12.46 2.03
N GLY A 204 10.21 -11.53 1.96
CA GLY A 204 11.44 -11.60 2.74
C GLY A 204 11.21 -11.59 4.25
N LEU A 205 10.26 -10.78 4.73
CA LEU A 205 9.85 -10.80 6.14
C LEU A 205 9.22 -12.16 6.51
N PHE A 206 8.37 -12.69 5.65
CA PHE A 206 7.77 -14.02 5.86
C PHE A 206 8.86 -15.10 5.99
N ASP A 207 9.82 -15.12 5.07
CA ASP A 207 10.96 -16.04 5.10
C ASP A 207 11.80 -15.85 6.38
N LEU A 208 12.04 -14.59 6.77
CA LEU A 208 12.81 -14.25 7.98
C LEU A 208 12.13 -14.77 9.27
N PHE A 209 10.83 -14.55 9.40
CA PHE A 209 10.08 -14.95 10.58
C PHE A 209 9.82 -16.47 10.66
N ASN A 210 9.72 -17.15 9.52
CA ASN A 210 9.45 -18.59 9.46
C ASN A 210 10.72 -19.45 9.38
N SER A 211 11.89 -18.85 9.22
CA SER A 211 13.15 -19.61 9.17
C SER A 211 13.43 -20.23 10.56
N SER A 212 13.57 -21.54 10.57
CA SER A 212 14.02 -22.27 11.76
C SER A 212 15.46 -21.90 12.18
N GLU A 213 16.26 -21.41 11.25
CA GLU A 213 17.64 -21.02 11.48
C GLU A 213 17.75 -19.70 12.26
N THR A 214 16.84 -18.75 12.03
CA THR A 214 16.85 -17.45 12.75
C THR A 214 16.31 -17.56 14.16
N ASN A 215 15.46 -18.55 14.46
CA ASN A 215 14.82 -18.77 15.75
C ASN A 215 14.43 -17.46 16.46
N ILE A 216 13.74 -16.58 15.73
CA ILE A 216 13.32 -15.27 16.24
C ILE A 216 12.36 -15.50 17.40
N ARG A 217 12.78 -15.08 18.59
CA ARG A 217 11.94 -15.06 19.79
C ARG A 217 11.52 -13.63 20.05
N LEU A 218 10.22 -13.40 20.03
CA LEU A 218 9.66 -12.12 20.42
C LEU A 218 9.50 -12.09 21.93
N ASP A 219 9.79 -10.93 22.54
CA ASP A 219 9.57 -10.70 23.95
C ASP A 219 8.17 -10.12 24.17
N PRO A 220 7.21 -10.90 24.74
CA PRO A 220 5.86 -10.40 25.01
C PRO A 220 5.83 -9.21 26.00
N PHE A 221 6.90 -9.02 26.77
CA PHE A 221 7.02 -7.96 27.79
C PHE A 221 7.85 -6.77 27.28
N HIS A 222 8.18 -6.72 26.00
CA HIS A 222 8.96 -5.63 25.44
C HIS A 222 8.26 -4.28 25.70
N PRO A 223 9.01 -3.22 26.08
CA PRO A 223 8.43 -1.94 26.52
C PRO A 223 7.69 -1.18 25.40
N ASP A 224 7.84 -1.57 24.14
CA ASP A 224 7.05 -1.00 23.04
C ASP A 224 5.59 -1.46 22.97
N GLY A 225 5.21 -2.40 23.86
CA GLY A 225 3.86 -2.96 23.94
C GLY A 225 3.45 -3.87 22.76
N VAL A 226 4.32 -4.06 21.77
CA VAL A 226 4.07 -4.86 20.58
C VAL A 226 5.20 -5.86 20.30
N SER A 227 5.78 -6.40 21.40
CA SER A 227 6.79 -7.48 21.38
C SER A 227 8.04 -7.17 20.54
N GLY A 228 8.47 -5.91 20.45
CA GLY A 228 9.62 -5.47 19.63
C GLY A 228 9.29 -5.20 18.16
N LEU A 229 8.03 -5.09 17.78
CA LEU A 229 7.60 -4.91 16.38
C LEU A 229 7.08 -3.49 16.04
N ALA A 230 7.26 -2.50 16.93
CA ALA A 230 6.74 -1.14 16.72
C ALA A 230 7.15 -0.50 15.38
N LYS A 231 8.39 -0.73 14.92
CA LYS A 231 8.85 -0.20 13.62
C LYS A 231 8.21 -0.90 12.43
N LEU A 232 7.87 -2.18 12.56
CA LEU A 232 7.12 -2.90 11.52
C LEU A 232 5.69 -2.36 11.43
N SER A 233 5.05 -2.06 12.56
CA SER A 233 3.75 -1.38 12.62
C SER A 233 3.77 -0.04 11.90
N SER A 234 4.77 0.80 12.18
CA SER A 234 4.95 2.09 11.50
C SER A 234 5.09 1.94 9.99
N LEU A 235 5.85 0.94 9.52
CA LEU A 235 6.02 0.67 8.09
C LEU A 235 4.72 0.20 7.43
N ALA A 236 3.96 -0.66 8.09
CA ALA A 236 2.67 -1.12 7.58
C ALA A 236 1.64 0.03 7.51
N THR A 237 1.65 0.95 8.47
CA THR A 237 0.82 2.18 8.42
C THR A 237 1.19 3.05 7.23
N LEU A 238 2.48 3.22 6.96
CA LEU A 238 2.96 3.98 5.81
C LEU A 238 2.53 3.33 4.48
N GLN A 239 2.59 2.01 4.41
CA GLN A 239 2.09 1.26 3.25
C GLN A 239 0.57 1.42 3.08
N ALA A 240 -0.19 1.41 4.17
CA ALA A 240 -1.63 1.67 4.12
C ALA A 240 -1.95 3.06 3.58
N MET A 241 -1.18 4.10 3.96
CA MET A 241 -1.34 5.45 3.41
C MET A 241 -1.06 5.50 1.89
N LEU A 242 -0.05 4.79 1.41
CA LEU A 242 0.25 4.70 -0.01
C LEU A 242 -0.87 4.00 -0.80
N LEU A 243 -1.42 2.91 -0.25
CA LEU A 243 -2.56 2.22 -0.84
C LEU A 243 -3.82 3.10 -0.82
N PHE A 244 -4.03 3.87 0.24
CA PHE A 244 -5.13 4.86 0.31
C PHE A 244 -5.05 5.90 -0.81
N LEU A 245 -3.87 6.47 -1.07
CA LEU A 245 -3.69 7.43 -2.17
C LEU A 245 -4.00 6.81 -3.54
N LEU A 246 -3.57 5.56 -3.77
CA LEU A 246 -3.92 4.83 -4.99
C LEU A 246 -5.43 4.57 -5.07
N GLY A 247 -6.07 4.26 -3.96
CA GLY A 247 -7.53 4.10 -3.89
C GLY A 247 -8.28 5.38 -4.23
N ILE A 248 -7.82 6.54 -3.76
CA ILE A 248 -8.39 7.85 -4.13
C ILE A 248 -8.26 8.05 -5.65
N TYR A 249 -7.10 7.77 -6.24
CA TYR A 249 -6.90 7.88 -7.68
C TYR A 249 -7.90 7.00 -8.46
N VAL A 250 -8.03 5.72 -8.10
CA VAL A 250 -8.99 4.79 -8.71
C VAL A 250 -10.42 5.32 -8.58
N SER A 251 -10.78 5.82 -7.39
CA SER A 251 -12.10 6.37 -7.10
C SER A 251 -12.44 7.58 -7.96
N LEU A 252 -11.50 8.52 -8.08
CA LEU A 252 -11.67 9.72 -8.92
C LEU A 252 -11.77 9.35 -10.40
N SER A 253 -10.97 8.39 -10.88
CA SER A 253 -11.05 7.91 -12.26
C SER A 253 -12.41 7.31 -12.59
N VAL A 254 -13.00 6.58 -11.64
CA VAL A 254 -14.35 6.03 -11.78
C VAL A 254 -15.41 7.13 -11.80
N ILE A 255 -15.29 8.12 -10.90
CA ILE A 255 -16.22 9.25 -10.83
C ILE A 255 -16.19 10.07 -12.12
N ASP A 256 -15.01 10.43 -12.62
CA ASP A 256 -14.85 11.17 -13.86
C ASP A 256 -15.51 10.43 -15.03
N ARG A 257 -15.33 9.12 -15.10
CA ARG A 257 -15.90 8.31 -16.16
C ARG A 257 -17.43 8.28 -16.10
N LEU A 258 -17.99 8.06 -14.92
CA LEU A 258 -19.44 7.97 -14.76
C LEU A 258 -20.18 9.30 -14.93
N TYR A 259 -19.62 10.37 -14.40
CA TYR A 259 -20.30 11.66 -14.33
C TYR A 259 -19.91 12.63 -15.44
N LEU A 260 -18.63 12.67 -15.83
CA LEU A 260 -18.17 13.55 -16.89
C LEU A 260 -18.33 12.90 -18.27
N GLN A 261 -17.84 11.70 -18.43
CA GLN A 261 -17.87 11.01 -19.72
C GLN A 261 -19.21 10.33 -19.98
N LYS A 262 -20.02 10.11 -18.94
CA LYS A 262 -21.33 9.42 -19.01
C LYS A 262 -21.24 8.01 -19.59
N VAL A 263 -20.09 7.35 -19.42
CA VAL A 263 -19.80 6.03 -19.94
C VAL A 263 -20.01 4.98 -18.84
N SER A 264 -20.50 3.81 -19.21
CA SER A 264 -20.69 2.69 -18.27
C SER A 264 -19.34 2.21 -17.73
N LEU A 265 -19.29 1.79 -16.46
CA LEU A 265 -18.09 1.18 -15.86
C LEU A 265 -17.64 -0.10 -16.56
N PHE A 266 -18.57 -0.77 -17.23
CA PHE A 266 -18.34 -2.06 -17.89
C PHE A 266 -18.20 -1.94 -19.40
N SER A 267 -18.16 -0.73 -19.95
CA SER A 267 -18.00 -0.49 -21.40
C SER A 267 -16.58 -0.85 -21.87
N ASP A 268 -15.60 -0.80 -20.98
CA ASP A 268 -14.23 -1.23 -21.23
C ASP A 268 -13.75 -2.20 -20.14
N ILE A 269 -12.64 -2.90 -20.40
CA ILE A 269 -12.05 -3.87 -19.49
C ILE A 269 -11.11 -3.17 -18.48
N GLY A 270 -10.58 -2.00 -18.82
CA GLY A 270 -9.53 -1.33 -18.04
C GLY A 270 -9.96 -0.93 -16.62
N ASN A 271 -11.12 -0.29 -16.48
CA ASN A 271 -11.60 0.18 -15.18
C ASN A 271 -12.02 -0.94 -14.23
N PRO A 272 -12.80 -1.95 -14.64
CA PRO A 272 -13.07 -3.11 -13.80
C PRO A 272 -11.79 -3.79 -13.31
N ILE A 273 -10.77 -3.94 -14.15
CA ILE A 273 -9.48 -4.53 -13.75
C ILE A 273 -8.80 -3.67 -12.67
N LEU A 274 -8.76 -2.36 -12.83
CA LEU A 274 -8.17 -1.45 -11.83
C LEU A 274 -8.91 -1.51 -10.49
N ILE A 275 -10.24 -1.51 -10.51
CA ILE A 275 -11.08 -1.59 -9.31
C ILE A 275 -10.88 -2.92 -8.60
N VAL A 276 -11.04 -4.04 -9.33
CA VAL A 276 -10.89 -5.39 -8.77
C VAL A 276 -9.45 -5.61 -8.31
N GLY A 277 -8.47 -5.18 -9.10
CA GLY A 277 -7.06 -5.23 -8.73
C GLY A 277 -6.79 -4.50 -7.42
N TYR A 278 -7.32 -3.29 -7.25
CA TYR A 278 -7.17 -2.54 -6.02
C TYR A 278 -7.87 -3.24 -4.82
N ILE A 279 -9.11 -3.68 -4.99
CA ILE A 279 -9.89 -4.37 -3.93
C ILE A 279 -9.19 -5.63 -3.43
N VAL A 280 -8.50 -6.36 -4.32
CA VAL A 280 -7.79 -7.60 -3.99
C VAL A 280 -6.38 -7.33 -3.47
N ILE A 281 -5.60 -6.51 -4.18
CA ILE A 281 -4.17 -6.32 -3.89
C ILE A 281 -3.96 -5.52 -2.61
N ALA A 282 -4.76 -4.47 -2.37
CA ALA A 282 -4.56 -3.61 -1.21
C ALA A 282 -4.73 -4.35 0.14
N PRO A 283 -5.81 -5.11 0.39
CA PRO A 283 -5.91 -5.93 1.59
C PRO A 283 -4.82 -7.00 1.67
N LEU A 284 -4.54 -7.70 0.56
CA LEU A 284 -3.51 -8.73 0.55
C LEU A 284 -2.16 -8.19 0.99
N MET A 285 -1.68 -7.09 0.42
CA MET A 285 -0.40 -6.50 0.77
C MET A 285 -0.33 -6.14 2.26
N PHE A 286 -1.41 -5.67 2.85
CA PHE A 286 -1.47 -5.32 4.26
C PHE A 286 -1.50 -6.56 5.17
N PHE A 287 -2.41 -7.50 4.90
CA PHE A 287 -2.57 -8.68 5.74
C PHE A 287 -1.36 -9.62 5.71
N PHE A 288 -0.63 -9.67 4.61
CA PHE A 288 0.59 -10.48 4.55
C PHE A 288 1.68 -9.99 5.50
N ILE A 289 1.90 -8.66 5.60
CA ILE A 289 2.86 -8.11 6.58
C ILE A 289 2.42 -8.44 8.00
N LEU A 290 1.14 -8.21 8.28
CA LEU A 290 0.60 -8.34 9.62
C LEU A 290 0.42 -9.79 10.06
N GLY A 291 -0.03 -10.67 9.17
CA GLY A 291 -0.26 -12.07 9.47
C GLY A 291 0.99 -12.77 9.96
N THR A 292 2.14 -12.47 9.34
CA THR A 292 3.42 -13.04 9.75
C THR A 292 3.82 -12.56 11.14
N ALA A 293 3.71 -11.26 11.41
CA ALA A 293 4.00 -10.70 12.73
C ALA A 293 3.00 -11.22 13.79
N HIS A 294 1.71 -11.27 13.46
CA HIS A 294 0.66 -11.80 14.33
C HIS A 294 0.95 -13.24 14.76
N ASN A 295 1.26 -14.13 13.82
CA ASN A 295 1.56 -15.53 14.13
C ASN A 295 2.74 -15.66 15.10
N LYS A 296 3.81 -14.88 14.90
CA LYS A 296 4.97 -14.91 15.80
C LYS A 296 4.68 -14.31 17.18
N MET A 297 3.91 -13.26 17.27
CA MET A 297 3.46 -12.71 18.55
C MET A 297 2.57 -13.72 19.31
N ARG A 298 1.69 -14.39 18.57
CA ARG A 298 0.85 -15.45 19.13
C ARG A 298 1.69 -16.62 19.64
N GLU A 299 2.64 -17.12 18.85
CA GLU A 299 3.57 -18.18 19.28
C GLU A 299 4.34 -17.76 20.54
N ALA A 300 4.85 -16.52 20.60
CA ALA A 300 5.55 -16.01 21.77
C ALA A 300 4.66 -15.97 23.01
N LYS A 301 3.43 -15.49 22.88
CA LYS A 301 2.44 -15.46 23.97
C LYS A 301 2.08 -16.88 24.43
N GLU A 302 1.76 -17.78 23.50
CA GLU A 302 1.39 -19.16 23.80
C GLU A 302 2.53 -19.91 24.49
N SER A 303 3.80 -19.67 24.13
CA SER A 303 4.95 -20.27 24.78
C SER A 303 5.07 -19.86 26.26
N VAL A 304 4.84 -18.60 26.61
CA VAL A 304 4.87 -18.13 27.99
C VAL A 304 3.67 -18.68 28.78
N ILE A 305 2.49 -18.71 28.20
CA ILE A 305 1.29 -19.28 28.80
C ILE A 305 1.47 -20.78 29.05
N SER A 306 2.10 -21.53 28.13
CA SER A 306 2.40 -22.95 28.30
C SER A 306 3.27 -23.19 29.53
N ILE A 307 4.34 -22.41 29.71
CA ILE A 307 5.22 -22.50 30.89
C ILE A 307 4.42 -22.26 32.18
N ILE A 308 3.51 -21.30 32.19
CA ILE A 308 2.67 -21.03 33.36
C ILE A 308 1.68 -22.19 33.60
N CYS A 309 1.06 -22.70 32.53
CA CYS A 309 0.17 -23.87 32.66
C CYS A 309 0.87 -25.11 33.20
N ASP A 310 2.11 -25.35 32.77
CA ASP A 310 2.88 -26.49 33.29
C ASP A 310 3.18 -26.28 34.78
N LYS A 311 3.56 -25.07 35.23
CA LYS A 311 3.72 -24.77 36.65
C LYS A 311 2.41 -24.92 37.44
N ILE A 312 1.27 -24.56 36.87
CA ILE A 312 -0.05 -24.77 37.48
C ILE A 312 -0.30 -26.26 37.67
N LYS A 313 -0.04 -27.10 36.65
CA LYS A 313 -0.20 -28.57 36.74
C LYS A 313 0.69 -29.15 37.84
N ASP A 314 1.98 -28.80 37.84
CA ASP A 314 2.93 -29.25 38.83
C ASP A 314 2.51 -28.85 40.27
N THR A 315 1.97 -27.65 40.45
CA THR A 315 1.49 -27.16 41.74
C THR A 315 0.24 -27.91 42.19
N LEU A 316 -0.70 -28.18 41.28
CA LEU A 316 -1.89 -28.97 41.55
C LEU A 316 -1.53 -30.44 41.98
N GLU A 317 -0.54 -31.01 41.30
CA GLU A 317 -0.05 -32.36 41.68
C GLU A 317 0.59 -32.38 43.08
N LYS A 318 1.39 -31.35 43.40
CA LYS A 318 1.93 -31.18 44.75
C LYS A 318 0.84 -31.04 45.80
N ILE A 319 -0.19 -30.23 45.56
CA ILE A 319 -1.36 -30.09 46.47
C ILE A 319 -2.05 -31.43 46.68
N ARG A 320 -2.16 -32.25 45.61
CA ARG A 320 -2.81 -33.57 45.70
C ARG A 320 -2.02 -34.60 46.52
N LEU A 321 -0.70 -34.53 46.48
CA LEU A 321 0.19 -35.49 47.14
C LEU A 321 0.56 -35.09 48.55
N GLU A 322 0.41 -33.81 48.93
CA GLU A 322 0.83 -33.27 50.23
C GLU A 322 -0.30 -33.36 51.26
N SER A 323 0.00 -33.90 52.39
CA SER A 323 -0.92 -34.04 53.55
C SER A 323 -0.78 -32.92 54.57
N ASP A 324 0.27 -32.11 54.51
CA ASP A 324 0.48 -30.97 55.43
C ASP A 324 -0.39 -29.75 55.00
N ILE A 325 -1.26 -29.33 55.93
CA ILE A 325 -2.19 -28.23 55.71
C ILE A 325 -1.48 -26.90 55.48
N THR A 326 -0.34 -26.67 56.13
CA THR A 326 0.42 -25.41 55.97
C THR A 326 1.10 -25.31 54.62
N VAL A 327 1.68 -26.37 54.14
CA VAL A 327 2.30 -26.50 52.83
C VAL A 327 1.24 -26.39 51.73
N ASN A 328 0.10 -27.05 51.94
CA ASN A 328 -1.03 -26.95 51.02
C ASN A 328 -1.55 -25.52 50.89
N ARG A 329 -1.66 -24.77 51.98
CA ARG A 329 -2.07 -23.36 51.94
C ARG A 329 -1.11 -22.48 51.08
N GLN A 330 0.20 -22.66 51.26
CA GLN A 330 1.20 -21.95 50.44
C GLN A 330 1.10 -22.34 48.98
N ASN A 331 0.87 -23.60 48.66
CA ASN A 331 0.69 -24.04 47.27
C ASN A 331 -0.60 -23.45 46.64
N PHE A 332 -1.68 -23.32 47.42
CA PHE A 332 -2.91 -22.66 46.92
C PHE A 332 -2.71 -21.17 46.69
N ASP A 333 -2.00 -20.44 47.55
CA ASP A 333 -1.67 -19.05 47.36
C ASP A 333 -0.80 -18.85 46.09
N TYR A 334 0.18 -19.74 45.87
CA TYR A 334 1.00 -19.74 44.67
C TYR A 334 0.21 -20.07 43.41
N LEU A 335 -0.72 -21.01 43.45
CA LEU A 335 -1.63 -21.33 42.35
C LEU A 335 -2.45 -20.11 41.93
N LYS A 336 -3.01 -19.37 42.90
CA LYS A 336 -3.77 -18.16 42.66
C LYS A 336 -2.92 -17.09 41.95
N ILE A 337 -1.67 -16.92 42.38
CA ILE A 337 -0.73 -15.98 41.69
C ILE A 337 -0.49 -16.41 40.25
N LEU A 338 -0.30 -17.70 39.95
CA LEU A 338 -0.10 -18.22 38.62
C LEU A 338 -1.33 -18.00 37.71
N GLU A 339 -2.54 -18.21 38.27
CA GLU A 339 -3.80 -17.94 37.54
C GLU A 339 -3.99 -16.46 37.25
N GLU A 340 -3.66 -15.59 38.21
CA GLU A 340 -3.67 -14.13 38.03
C GLU A 340 -2.67 -13.72 36.95
N GLN A 341 -1.45 -14.25 36.95
CA GLN A 341 -0.44 -14.01 35.92
C GLN A 341 -0.91 -14.46 34.53
N LYS A 342 -1.51 -15.66 34.44
CA LYS A 342 -2.08 -16.15 33.19
C LYS A 342 -3.17 -15.22 32.66
N SER A 343 -4.12 -14.85 33.54
CA SER A 343 -5.22 -13.94 33.17
C SER A 343 -4.70 -12.56 32.75
N TRP A 344 -3.68 -12.04 33.41
CA TRP A 344 -3.04 -10.78 33.05
C TRP A 344 -2.37 -10.88 31.68
N LEU A 345 -1.62 -11.94 31.41
CA LEU A 345 -0.99 -12.19 30.10
C LEU A 345 -2.03 -12.25 28.98
N ASP A 346 -3.12 -12.96 29.20
CA ASP A 346 -4.18 -13.09 28.20
C ASP A 346 -4.81 -11.74 27.84
N LYS A 347 -4.94 -10.83 28.80
CA LYS A 347 -5.57 -9.53 28.61
C LYS A 347 -4.60 -8.44 28.15
N SER A 348 -3.36 -8.47 28.69
CA SER A 348 -2.42 -7.35 28.55
C SER A 348 -1.45 -7.51 27.37
N VAL A 349 -1.12 -8.75 26.99
CA VAL A 349 -0.19 -8.99 25.89
C VAL A 349 -0.97 -9.02 24.58
N LEU A 350 -0.74 -7.99 23.77
CA LEU A 350 -1.31 -7.90 22.44
C LEU A 350 -0.74 -9.00 21.52
N VAL A 351 -1.60 -9.61 20.73
CA VAL A 351 -1.23 -10.60 19.71
C VAL A 351 -1.11 -9.95 18.32
N TRP A 352 -1.61 -8.73 18.18
CA TRP A 352 -1.48 -7.94 17.00
C TRP A 352 -0.45 -6.83 17.19
N PRO A 353 0.42 -6.59 16.18
CA PRO A 353 1.39 -5.48 16.24
C PRO A 353 0.75 -4.09 16.16
N PHE A 354 -0.57 -4.02 16.26
CA PHE A 354 -1.39 -2.81 16.23
C PHE A 354 -2.45 -2.85 17.31
N ASP A 355 -2.84 -1.68 17.76
CA ASP A 355 -4.07 -1.49 18.50
C ASP A 355 -5.30 -1.59 17.57
N ILE A 356 -6.46 -1.80 18.14
CA ILE A 356 -7.73 -1.91 17.41
C ILE A 356 -8.01 -0.64 16.59
N LYS A 357 -7.58 0.53 17.09
CA LYS A 357 -7.78 1.83 16.41
C LYS A 357 -6.97 1.90 15.13
N SER A 358 -5.73 1.40 15.12
CA SER A 358 -4.90 1.33 13.90
C SER A 358 -5.51 0.40 12.84
N ILE A 359 -6.09 -0.74 13.26
CA ILE A 359 -6.78 -1.65 12.36
C ILE A 359 -8.04 -0.99 11.77
N GLN A 360 -8.84 -0.33 12.60
CA GLN A 360 -10.01 0.42 12.14
C GLN A 360 -9.63 1.55 11.18
N GLY A 361 -8.59 2.31 11.51
CA GLY A 361 -8.04 3.34 10.65
C GLY A 361 -7.60 2.81 9.30
N PHE A 362 -6.99 1.63 9.27
CA PHE A 362 -6.59 0.96 8.04
C PHE A 362 -7.79 0.55 7.18
N PHE A 363 -8.78 -0.13 7.77
CA PHE A 363 -10.00 -0.50 7.02
C PHE A 363 -10.71 0.73 6.48
N SER A 364 -10.82 1.79 7.28
CA SER A 364 -11.37 3.07 6.81
C SER A 364 -10.56 3.63 5.64
N ALA A 365 -9.23 3.60 5.71
CA ALA A 365 -8.36 4.09 4.64
C ALA A 365 -8.53 3.30 3.33
N ILE A 366 -8.72 1.99 3.37
CA ILE A 366 -8.94 1.19 2.16
C ILE A 366 -10.37 1.29 1.63
N LEU A 367 -11.36 1.26 2.52
CA LEU A 367 -12.77 1.20 2.11
C LEU A 367 -13.34 2.56 1.72
N THR A 368 -12.93 3.64 2.40
CA THR A 368 -13.46 4.98 2.14
C THR A 368 -13.32 5.39 0.66
N PRO A 369 -12.18 5.21 -0.01
CA PRO A 369 -12.08 5.55 -1.42
C PRO A 369 -12.99 4.74 -2.34
N LEU A 370 -13.42 3.55 -1.91
CA LEU A 370 -14.26 2.66 -2.71
C LEU A 370 -15.76 2.93 -2.55
N ILE A 371 -16.16 3.69 -1.54
CA ILE A 371 -17.58 3.96 -1.27
C ILE A 371 -18.25 4.61 -2.47
N ALA A 372 -17.67 5.66 -3.04
CA ALA A 372 -18.24 6.38 -4.17
C ALA A 372 -18.33 5.53 -5.44
N PRO A 373 -17.29 4.79 -5.87
CA PRO A 373 -17.40 3.86 -7.00
C PRO A 373 -18.41 2.74 -6.78
N LEU A 374 -18.51 2.19 -5.57
CA LEU A 374 -19.47 1.13 -5.25
C LEU A 374 -20.91 1.63 -5.32
N ILE A 375 -21.20 2.80 -4.76
CA ILE A 375 -22.53 3.41 -4.86
C ILE A 375 -22.87 3.69 -6.33
N ALA A 376 -21.97 4.29 -7.07
CA ALA A 376 -22.18 4.60 -8.48
C ALA A 376 -22.38 3.33 -9.32
N GLY A 377 -21.59 2.28 -9.08
CA GLY A 377 -21.72 0.98 -9.73
C GLY A 377 -23.06 0.28 -9.42
N THR A 378 -23.52 0.33 -8.17
CA THR A 378 -24.82 -0.24 -7.78
C THR A 378 -25.99 0.49 -8.45
N VAL A 379 -25.95 1.83 -8.52
CA VAL A 379 -26.96 2.64 -9.22
C VAL A 379 -27.04 2.28 -10.71
N GLN A 380 -25.87 2.10 -11.37
CA GLN A 380 -25.85 1.67 -12.77
C GLN A 380 -26.38 0.25 -12.96
N LEU A 381 -26.03 -0.68 -12.07
CA LEU A 381 -26.50 -2.06 -12.12
C LEU A 381 -28.05 -2.11 -11.98
N VAL A 382 -28.60 -1.33 -11.05
CA VAL A 382 -30.06 -1.25 -10.86
C VAL A 382 -30.74 -0.70 -12.11
N LYS A 383 -30.20 0.38 -12.71
CA LYS A 383 -30.72 0.91 -13.98
C LYS A 383 -30.67 -0.11 -15.10
N TYR A 384 -29.59 -0.87 -15.21
CA TYR A 384 -29.45 -1.92 -16.23
C TYR A 384 -30.48 -3.04 -16.05
N ILE A 385 -30.71 -3.49 -14.80
CA ILE A 385 -31.73 -4.51 -14.48
C ILE A 385 -33.14 -4.01 -14.77
N GLN A 386 -33.42 -2.71 -14.57
CA GLN A 386 -34.73 -2.12 -14.87
C GLN A 386 -35.02 -1.96 -16.36
N GLN A 387 -34.01 -2.05 -17.21
CA GLN A 387 -34.11 -1.96 -18.67
C GLN A 387 -34.23 -3.35 -19.34
N LEU A 388 -33.96 -4.43 -18.60
CA LEU A 388 -34.18 -5.81 -19.00
C LEU A 388 -35.62 -6.26 -18.71
#